data_1decc1de751c5a110d12e2fdc449a66e
#
_entry.id   1decc1de751c5a110d12e2fdc449a66e
#
_cell.length_a   1.000
_cell.length_b   1.000
_cell.length_c   1.000
_cell.angle_alpha   90.00
_cell.angle_beta   90.00
_cell.angle_gamma   90.00
#
_symmetry.space_group_name_H-M   'P 1'
#
loop_
_entity.id
_entity.type
_entity.pdbx_description
1 polymer ?
#
loop_
_entity_poly.entity_id
_entity_poly.type
_entity_poly.pdbx_seq_one_letter_code
_entity_poly.pdbx_strand_id
1 'polypeptide(L)'
;MAKYIVQHRRGTTKDWANSDIVLRDGEIGIEKCTDGYTRLKIGDGVSKYNQLPYMNTVGYALVIKKINIELPAANWEGTSSPYSQTVEIEGITGNSKIDLQVTPEQLTWLQDQEISFVAKNENGLSVVIYAIGEKPTADFTAQSDLGVIQATISETTDQ
;
A
#
# COMPACT_ATOMS: atom_id res chain seq x y z
N MET A 1 6.18 42.91 -24.71
CA MET A 1 5.55 41.57 -24.54
C MET A 1 4.50 41.68 -23.44
N ALA A 2 3.23 41.44 -23.71
CA ALA A 2 2.19 41.47 -22.67
C ALA A 2 2.35 40.28 -21.73
N LYS A 3 2.43 40.56 -20.43
CA LYS A 3 2.53 39.51 -19.41
C LYS A 3 1.11 39.12 -19.00
N TYR A 4 0.66 37.93 -19.36
CA TYR A 4 -0.63 37.39 -18.94
C TYR A 4 -0.47 36.70 -17.59
N ILE A 5 -1.31 37.06 -16.62
CA ILE A 5 -1.41 36.38 -15.33
C ILE A 5 -2.74 35.63 -15.36
N VAL A 6 -2.66 34.30 -15.22
CA VAL A 6 -3.82 33.44 -15.07
C VAL A 6 -4.01 33.16 -13.58
N GLN A 7 -5.17 33.52 -13.04
CA GLN A 7 -5.56 33.17 -11.67
C GLN A 7 -6.65 32.11 -11.73
N HIS A 8 -6.44 31.06 -10.94
CA HIS A 8 -7.43 30.00 -10.76
C HIS A 8 -8.32 30.32 -9.56
N ARG A 9 -9.57 29.89 -9.61
CA ARG A 9 -10.45 29.97 -8.44
C ARG A 9 -9.97 29.00 -7.37
N ARG A 10 -9.96 29.47 -6.13
CA ARG A 10 -9.52 28.66 -4.97
C ARG A 10 -10.47 28.86 -3.80
N GLY A 11 -10.65 27.83 -3.02
CA GLY A 11 -11.45 27.83 -1.80
C GLY A 11 -11.08 26.66 -0.90
N THR A 12 -11.62 26.66 0.30
CA THR A 12 -11.54 25.49 1.19
C THR A 12 -12.60 24.46 0.80
N THR A 13 -12.50 23.22 1.31
CA THR A 13 -13.55 22.22 1.14
C THR A 13 -14.92 22.75 1.54
N LYS A 14 -14.99 23.53 2.63
CA LYS A 14 -16.24 24.13 3.12
C LYS A 14 -16.77 25.21 2.16
N ASP A 15 -15.92 26.04 1.59
CA ASP A 15 -16.33 27.09 0.64
C ASP A 15 -16.92 26.47 -0.62
N TRP A 16 -16.28 25.42 -1.14
CA TRP A 16 -16.76 24.71 -2.33
C TRP A 16 -18.03 23.91 -2.09
N ALA A 17 -18.15 23.26 -0.91
CA ALA A 17 -19.36 22.50 -0.56
C ALA A 17 -20.62 23.37 -0.49
N ASN A 18 -20.46 24.62 -0.06
CA ASN A 18 -21.56 25.58 0.07
C ASN A 18 -21.74 26.47 -1.17
N SER A 19 -21.00 26.19 -2.25
CA SER A 19 -20.98 27.02 -3.45
C SER A 19 -21.80 26.36 -4.56
N ASP A 20 -22.64 27.17 -5.22
CA ASP A 20 -23.34 26.79 -6.46
C ASP A 20 -22.54 27.15 -7.72
N ILE A 21 -21.24 27.37 -7.58
CA ILE A 21 -20.39 27.80 -8.69
C ILE A 21 -20.27 26.65 -9.72
N VAL A 22 -20.54 26.99 -10.97
CA VAL A 22 -20.19 26.21 -12.15
C VAL A 22 -18.90 26.80 -12.72
N LEU A 23 -17.86 25.98 -12.79
CA LEU A 23 -16.62 26.34 -13.48
C LEU A 23 -16.85 26.28 -14.99
N ARG A 24 -16.24 27.19 -15.73
CA ARG A 24 -16.28 27.13 -17.20
C ARG A 24 -15.59 25.88 -17.69
N ASP A 25 -15.92 25.45 -18.89
CA ASP A 25 -15.24 24.31 -19.53
C ASP A 25 -13.73 24.56 -19.58
N GLY A 26 -12.97 23.59 -19.04
CA GLY A 26 -11.51 23.69 -18.89
C GLY A 26 -10.99 24.60 -17.78
N GLU A 27 -11.88 25.30 -17.03
CA GLU A 27 -11.45 26.14 -15.89
C GLU A 27 -11.00 25.24 -14.71
N ILE A 28 -9.83 25.56 -14.13
CA ILE A 28 -9.29 24.83 -12.99
C ILE A 28 -9.78 25.45 -11.67
N GLY A 29 -10.40 24.64 -10.84
CA GLY A 29 -10.73 24.95 -9.47
C GLY A 29 -9.75 24.29 -8.49
N ILE A 30 -9.27 25.05 -7.52
CA ILE A 30 -8.29 24.60 -6.51
C ILE A 30 -8.99 24.51 -5.16
N GLU A 31 -8.97 23.33 -4.56
CA GLU A 31 -9.52 23.06 -3.23
C GLU A 31 -8.41 22.84 -2.21
N LYS A 32 -8.43 23.64 -1.14
CA LYS A 32 -7.58 23.44 0.04
C LYS A 32 -8.33 22.58 1.03
N CYS A 33 -7.92 21.33 1.14
CA CYS A 33 -8.55 20.35 2.01
C CYS A 33 -8.07 20.48 3.46
N THR A 34 -8.91 20.04 4.40
CA THR A 34 -8.62 20.06 5.85
C THR A 34 -7.51 19.08 6.24
N ASP A 35 -7.24 18.09 5.39
CA ASP A 35 -6.15 17.13 5.52
C ASP A 35 -4.76 17.68 5.13
N GLY A 36 -4.70 18.97 4.75
CA GLY A 36 -3.46 19.64 4.34
C GLY A 36 -3.13 19.50 2.85
N TYR A 37 -3.85 18.67 2.11
CA TYR A 37 -3.65 18.50 0.66
C TYR A 37 -4.38 19.57 -0.14
N THR A 38 -3.91 19.79 -1.35
CA THR A 38 -4.58 20.62 -2.35
C THR A 38 -5.05 19.73 -3.48
N ARG A 39 -6.35 19.79 -3.80
CA ARG A 39 -6.97 19.01 -4.87
C ARG A 39 -7.45 19.91 -5.97
N LEU A 40 -7.50 19.38 -7.19
CA LEU A 40 -7.90 20.11 -8.39
C LEU A 40 -9.11 19.46 -9.03
N LYS A 41 -10.00 20.28 -9.57
CA LYS A 41 -11.09 19.86 -10.44
C LYS A 41 -11.06 20.70 -11.71
N ILE A 42 -11.50 20.11 -12.83
CA ILE A 42 -11.66 20.82 -14.11
C ILE A 42 -13.14 21.02 -14.37
N GLY A 43 -13.54 22.23 -14.70
CA GLY A 43 -14.89 22.57 -15.08
C GLY A 43 -15.30 21.93 -16.41
N ASP A 44 -16.55 21.54 -16.49
CA ASP A 44 -17.21 21.04 -17.70
C ASP A 44 -18.21 22.07 -18.27
N GLY A 45 -18.30 23.25 -17.68
CA GLY A 45 -19.21 24.32 -18.06
C GLY A 45 -20.67 24.10 -17.64
N VAL A 46 -21.01 22.99 -17.00
CA VAL A 46 -22.39 22.58 -16.69
C VAL A 46 -22.56 22.19 -15.22
N SER A 47 -21.66 21.38 -14.69
CA SER A 47 -21.77 20.82 -13.34
C SER A 47 -21.30 21.79 -12.27
N LYS A 48 -21.97 21.76 -11.11
CA LYS A 48 -21.48 22.50 -9.95
C LYS A 48 -20.13 21.91 -9.49
N TYR A 49 -19.29 22.72 -8.85
CA TYR A 49 -17.97 22.30 -8.39
C TYR A 49 -18.00 21.01 -7.56
N ASN A 50 -18.97 20.87 -6.65
CA ASN A 50 -19.11 19.68 -5.80
C ASN A 50 -19.46 18.40 -6.56
N GLN A 51 -19.98 18.50 -7.77
CA GLN A 51 -20.35 17.37 -8.63
C GLN A 51 -19.20 16.95 -9.58
N LEU A 52 -18.21 17.81 -9.79
CA LEU A 52 -17.06 17.51 -10.64
C LEU A 52 -16.15 16.48 -9.97
N PRO A 53 -15.56 15.54 -10.72
CA PRO A 53 -14.52 14.64 -10.22
C PRO A 53 -13.23 15.42 -9.93
N TYR A 54 -12.44 14.94 -8.97
CA TYR A 54 -11.09 15.47 -8.79
C TYR A 54 -10.18 15.04 -9.94
N MET A 55 -9.31 15.93 -10.39
CA MET A 55 -8.39 15.69 -11.51
C MET A 55 -7.41 14.52 -11.25
N ASN A 56 -7.10 14.26 -10.00
CA ASN A 56 -6.17 13.20 -9.57
C ASN A 56 -6.87 11.95 -9.01
N THR A 57 -8.16 11.79 -9.21
CA THR A 57 -8.89 10.59 -8.76
C THR A 57 -8.74 9.39 -9.70
N VAL A 58 -7.97 9.51 -10.77
CA VAL A 58 -7.50 8.35 -11.55
C VAL A 58 -6.09 7.97 -11.09
N GLY A 59 -5.80 8.13 -9.81
CA GLY A 59 -4.54 7.74 -9.20
C GLY A 59 -4.82 6.66 -8.16
N TYR A 60 -4.40 5.45 -8.45
CA TYR A 60 -4.26 4.43 -7.42
C TYR A 60 -3.36 4.99 -6.31
N ALA A 61 -3.88 5.17 -5.11
CA ALA A 61 -3.03 5.47 -3.97
C ALA A 61 -2.23 4.20 -3.67
N LEU A 62 -0.92 4.25 -3.84
CA LEU A 62 -0.04 3.18 -3.40
C LEU A 62 0.12 3.31 -1.88
N VAL A 63 -0.56 2.47 -1.13
CA VAL A 63 -0.32 2.32 0.31
C VAL A 63 0.86 1.37 0.49
N ILE A 64 1.91 1.85 1.14
CA ILE A 64 3.06 1.02 1.51
C ILE A 64 3.09 0.93 3.03
N LYS A 65 3.00 -0.28 3.54
CA LYS A 65 3.11 -0.60 4.97
C LYS A 65 4.26 -1.56 5.18
N LYS A 66 5.12 -1.28 6.14
CA LYS A 66 6.16 -2.22 6.61
C LYS A 66 5.70 -2.87 7.89
N ILE A 67 5.85 -4.17 7.97
CA ILE A 67 5.50 -4.97 9.15
C ILE A 67 6.62 -5.96 9.45
N ASN A 68 6.64 -6.43 10.68
CA ASN A 68 7.48 -7.53 11.12
C ASN A 68 6.63 -8.80 11.15
N ILE A 69 7.17 -9.88 10.59
CA ILE A 69 6.57 -11.20 10.57
C ILE A 69 7.43 -12.12 11.43
N GLU A 70 6.79 -12.81 12.36
CA GLU A 70 7.42 -13.86 13.16
C GLU A 70 7.14 -15.23 12.54
N LEU A 71 8.20 -16.03 12.36
CA LEU A 71 8.13 -17.37 11.81
C LEU A 71 8.85 -18.36 12.76
N PRO A 72 8.17 -18.81 13.83
CA PRO A 72 8.72 -19.83 14.72
C PRO A 72 8.94 -21.15 13.99
N ALA A 73 10.07 -21.82 14.25
CA ALA A 73 10.41 -23.10 13.64
C ALA A 73 9.36 -24.20 13.88
N ALA A 74 8.72 -24.17 15.03
CA ALA A 74 7.70 -25.15 15.41
C ALA A 74 6.41 -25.07 14.60
N ASN A 75 6.13 -23.92 13.95
CA ASN A 75 4.87 -23.67 13.26
C ASN A 75 4.89 -24.04 11.76
N TRP A 76 6.02 -24.54 11.24
CA TRP A 76 6.08 -24.97 9.86
C TRP A 76 5.33 -26.28 9.64
N GLU A 77 4.33 -26.22 8.77
CA GLU A 77 3.49 -27.35 8.36
C GLU A 77 4.03 -28.00 7.08
N GLY A 78 3.66 -29.27 6.87
CA GLY A 78 4.07 -30.06 5.72
C GLY A 78 5.08 -31.13 6.05
N THR A 79 5.07 -32.19 5.25
CA THR A 79 5.97 -33.36 5.35
C THR A 79 7.08 -33.36 4.30
N SER A 80 6.95 -32.47 3.31
CA SER A 80 7.89 -32.25 2.21
C SER A 80 7.78 -30.81 1.72
N SER A 81 8.81 -30.32 1.03
CA SER A 81 8.79 -29.00 0.41
C SER A 81 7.67 -28.87 -0.64
N PRO A 82 6.98 -27.73 -0.72
CA PRO A 82 7.13 -26.56 0.14
C PRO A 82 6.48 -26.75 1.52
N TYR A 83 7.17 -26.33 2.56
CA TYR A 83 6.59 -26.18 3.89
C TYR A 83 5.87 -24.86 3.99
N SER A 84 4.85 -24.73 4.85
CA SER A 84 4.06 -23.51 4.94
C SER A 84 3.83 -23.07 6.37
N GLN A 85 3.64 -21.76 6.53
CA GLN A 85 3.22 -21.15 7.78
C GLN A 85 2.26 -20.00 7.47
N THR A 86 1.10 -19.96 8.13
CA THR A 86 0.09 -18.91 7.94
C THR A 86 0.29 -17.82 8.99
N VAL A 87 0.32 -16.57 8.54
CA VAL A 87 0.45 -15.38 9.39
C VAL A 87 -0.74 -14.46 9.14
N GLU A 88 -1.46 -14.11 10.20
CA GLU A 88 -2.53 -13.11 10.12
C GLU A 88 -1.92 -11.71 10.09
N ILE A 89 -2.38 -10.88 9.14
CA ILE A 89 -1.92 -9.52 8.97
C ILE A 89 -3.12 -8.59 8.88
N GLU A 90 -3.26 -7.72 9.86
CA GLU A 90 -4.35 -6.77 9.90
C GLU A 90 -4.22 -5.70 8.80
N GLY A 91 -5.34 -5.42 8.13
CA GLY A 91 -5.47 -4.33 7.16
C GLY A 91 -4.88 -4.64 5.78
N ILE A 92 -4.74 -5.91 5.42
CA ILE A 92 -4.50 -6.33 4.03
C ILE A 92 -5.84 -6.63 3.33
N THR A 93 -5.83 -6.57 2.01
CA THR A 93 -6.96 -6.97 1.15
C THR A 93 -6.50 -8.01 0.14
N GLY A 94 -7.43 -8.57 -0.63
CA GLY A 94 -7.11 -9.52 -1.70
C GLY A 94 -6.15 -8.97 -2.77
N ASN A 95 -6.04 -7.63 -2.89
CA ASN A 95 -5.17 -6.94 -3.84
C ASN A 95 -3.79 -6.58 -3.27
N SER A 96 -3.57 -6.81 -1.97
CA SER A 96 -2.28 -6.53 -1.34
C SER A 96 -1.19 -7.45 -1.85
N LYS A 97 -0.06 -6.86 -2.26
CA LYS A 97 1.18 -7.58 -2.59
C LYS A 97 2.10 -7.59 -1.39
N ILE A 98 2.72 -8.72 -1.14
CA ILE A 98 3.58 -8.96 0.02
C ILE A 98 4.98 -9.28 -0.48
N ASP A 99 5.95 -8.43 -0.15
CA ASP A 99 7.35 -8.63 -0.46
C ASP A 99 8.14 -8.84 0.83
N LEU A 100 8.75 -10.01 0.99
CA LEU A 100 9.60 -10.32 2.13
C LEU A 100 10.97 -9.66 1.97
N GLN A 101 11.46 -9.07 3.04
CA GLN A 101 12.78 -8.46 3.11
C GLN A 101 13.60 -9.16 4.18
N VAL A 102 14.65 -9.81 3.77
CA VAL A 102 15.58 -10.51 4.66
C VAL A 102 16.84 -9.68 4.87
N THR A 103 17.42 -9.75 6.07
CA THR A 103 18.73 -9.14 6.34
C THR A 103 19.85 -9.97 5.70
N PRO A 104 21.07 -9.43 5.55
CA PRO A 104 22.21 -10.20 5.05
C PRO A 104 22.49 -11.45 5.87
N GLU A 105 22.32 -11.39 7.19
CA GLU A 105 22.52 -12.52 8.11
C GLU A 105 21.46 -13.61 7.88
N GLN A 106 20.19 -13.20 7.77
CA GLN A 106 19.07 -14.09 7.44
C GLN A 106 19.27 -14.72 6.06
N LEU A 107 19.69 -13.94 5.07
CA LEU A 107 19.95 -14.45 3.73
C LEU A 107 21.06 -15.49 3.72
N THR A 108 22.17 -15.25 4.44
CA THR A 108 23.27 -16.19 4.55
C THR A 108 22.80 -17.49 5.18
N TRP A 109 22.06 -17.41 6.30
CA TRP A 109 21.50 -18.59 6.95
C TRP A 109 20.57 -19.38 6.02
N LEU A 110 19.66 -18.70 5.30
CA LEU A 110 18.75 -19.33 4.36
C LEU A 110 19.50 -20.05 3.22
N GLN A 111 20.56 -19.44 2.70
CA GLN A 111 21.41 -20.03 1.66
C GLN A 111 22.15 -21.27 2.17
N ASP A 112 22.72 -21.20 3.38
CA ASP A 112 23.43 -22.32 4.00
C ASP A 112 22.50 -23.50 4.29
N GLN A 113 21.22 -23.27 4.51
CA GLN A 113 20.21 -24.30 4.73
C GLN A 113 19.45 -24.70 3.46
N GLU A 114 19.81 -24.16 2.29
CA GLU A 114 19.12 -24.40 1.01
C GLU A 114 17.61 -24.06 1.06
N ILE A 115 17.25 -22.97 1.73
CA ILE A 115 15.87 -22.53 1.92
C ILE A 115 15.62 -21.21 1.16
N SER A 116 14.44 -21.12 0.54
CA SER A 116 13.91 -19.88 -0.01
C SER A 116 12.50 -19.59 0.52
N PHE A 117 12.25 -18.36 0.94
CA PHE A 117 10.92 -17.95 1.38
C PHE A 117 10.14 -17.25 0.26
N VAL A 118 8.85 -17.59 0.17
CA VAL A 118 7.89 -16.96 -0.74
C VAL A 118 6.64 -16.64 0.05
N ALA A 119 6.15 -15.41 -0.07
CA ALA A 119 4.88 -15.00 0.54
C ALA A 119 3.75 -15.03 -0.49
N LYS A 120 2.57 -15.49 -0.08
CA LYS A 120 1.36 -15.49 -0.88
C LYS A 120 0.18 -14.96 -0.07
N ASN A 121 -0.48 -13.94 -0.58
CA ASN A 121 -1.75 -13.45 -0.04
C ASN A 121 -2.86 -14.38 -0.49
N GLU A 122 -3.53 -15.06 0.45
CA GLU A 122 -4.56 -16.05 0.10
C GLU A 122 -5.95 -15.43 -0.03
N ASN A 123 -6.32 -14.51 0.84
CA ASN A 123 -7.71 -14.05 0.91
C ASN A 123 -7.88 -12.63 1.47
N GLY A 124 -6.80 -11.88 1.62
CA GLY A 124 -6.83 -10.53 2.18
C GLY A 124 -6.98 -10.46 3.71
N LEU A 125 -6.86 -11.58 4.42
CA LEU A 125 -6.86 -11.64 5.88
C LEU A 125 -5.56 -12.25 6.42
N SER A 126 -4.97 -13.17 5.66
CA SER A 126 -3.76 -13.88 6.04
C SER A 126 -2.79 -14.01 4.87
N VAL A 127 -1.53 -14.17 5.21
CA VAL A 127 -0.45 -14.45 4.28
C VAL A 127 0.12 -15.82 4.60
N VAL A 128 0.27 -16.64 3.58
CA VAL A 128 0.98 -17.92 3.71
C VAL A 128 2.42 -17.71 3.27
N ILE A 129 3.35 -18.03 4.17
CA ILE A 129 4.78 -18.05 3.88
C ILE A 129 5.15 -19.49 3.56
N TYR A 130 5.73 -19.69 2.39
CA TYR A 130 6.26 -20.98 1.93
C TYR A 130 7.76 -21.00 2.10
N ALA A 131 8.27 -22.08 2.67
CA ALA A 131 9.68 -22.43 2.66
C ALA A 131 9.91 -23.51 1.58
N ILE A 132 10.67 -23.15 0.57
CA ILE A 132 11.06 -24.04 -0.54
C ILE A 132 12.46 -24.54 -0.25
N GLY A 133 12.68 -25.84 -0.35
CA GLY A 133 13.93 -26.52 0.00
C GLY A 133 13.78 -27.29 1.31
N GLU A 134 14.69 -27.10 2.24
CA GLU A 134 14.63 -27.77 3.54
C GLU A 134 13.62 -27.13 4.49
N LYS A 135 13.19 -27.87 5.52
CA LYS A 135 12.31 -27.35 6.56
C LYS A 135 13.08 -26.43 7.49
N PRO A 136 12.64 -25.16 7.67
CA PRO A 136 13.34 -24.24 8.58
C PRO A 136 13.39 -24.77 10.01
N THR A 137 14.59 -24.82 10.60
CA THR A 137 14.84 -25.30 11.96
C THR A 137 15.15 -24.16 12.94
N ALA A 138 15.37 -22.95 12.44
CA ALA A 138 15.59 -21.77 13.28
C ALA A 138 14.32 -20.91 13.38
N ASP A 139 14.21 -20.20 14.48
CA ASP A 139 13.17 -19.21 14.71
C ASP A 139 13.55 -17.87 14.06
N PHE A 140 12.59 -17.26 13.38
CA PHE A 140 12.64 -15.87 12.93
C PHE A 140 11.66 -15.06 13.78
N THR A 141 12.01 -14.77 15.01
CA THR A 141 11.19 -14.05 15.99
C THR A 141 11.98 -12.92 16.63
N ALA A 142 11.30 -12.01 17.30
CA ALA A 142 11.95 -10.88 17.97
C ALA A 142 12.96 -11.30 19.06
N GLN A 143 12.86 -12.52 19.56
CA GLN A 143 13.73 -13.06 20.61
C GLN A 143 14.83 -13.97 20.07
N SER A 144 14.82 -14.30 18.76
CA SER A 144 15.83 -15.17 18.13
C SER A 144 17.02 -14.37 17.61
N ASP A 145 18.15 -15.03 17.44
CA ASP A 145 19.38 -14.44 16.88
C ASP A 145 19.19 -13.94 15.45
N LEU A 146 18.31 -14.58 14.68
CA LEU A 146 17.99 -14.15 13.31
C LEU A 146 16.99 -12.99 13.26
N GLY A 147 16.27 -12.74 14.35
CA GLY A 147 15.26 -11.69 14.38
C GLY A 147 14.05 -11.97 13.49
N VAL A 148 13.16 -11.00 13.37
CA VAL A 148 11.93 -11.08 12.56
C VAL A 148 12.21 -10.90 11.07
N ILE A 149 11.37 -11.46 10.22
CA ILE A 149 11.34 -11.14 8.79
C ILE A 149 10.56 -9.85 8.59
N GLN A 150 11.11 -8.89 7.87
CA GLN A 150 10.36 -7.71 7.45
C GLN A 150 9.55 -8.01 6.19
N ALA A 151 8.34 -7.50 6.13
CA ALA A 151 7.54 -7.52 4.92
C ALA A 151 7.11 -6.11 4.52
N THR A 152 7.17 -5.83 3.22
CA THR A 152 6.57 -4.65 2.62
C THR A 152 5.25 -5.06 1.99
N ILE A 153 4.18 -4.43 2.43
CA ILE A 153 2.85 -4.59 1.86
C ILE A 153 2.59 -3.39 0.98
N SER A 154 2.31 -3.63 -0.29
CA SER A 154 1.89 -2.61 -1.23
C SER A 154 0.49 -2.92 -1.74
N GLU A 155 -0.36 -1.91 -1.75
CA GLU A 155 -1.73 -2.02 -2.21
C GLU A 155 -2.08 -0.84 -3.10
N THR A 156 -2.74 -1.12 -4.21
CA THR A 156 -3.39 -0.12 -5.05
C THR A 156 -4.84 -0.03 -4.64
N THR A 157 -5.24 1.08 -4.04
CA THR A 157 -6.65 1.34 -3.72
C THR A 157 -7.25 2.22 -4.80
N ASP A 158 -8.36 1.78 -5.39
CA ASP A 158 -9.23 2.67 -6.15
C ASP A 158 -9.88 3.65 -5.18
N GLN A 159 -9.65 4.94 -5.37
CA GLN A 159 -10.31 6.01 -4.60
C GLN A 159 -11.53 6.53 -5.36
#